data_4101391a9573131963eedcc80613a5c2
#
_entry.id   4101391a9573131963eedcc80613a5c2
#
_cell.length_a   1.000
_cell.length_b   1.000
_cell.length_c   1.000
_cell.angle_alpha   90.00
_cell.angle_beta   90.00
_cell.angle_gamma   90.00
#
_symmetry.space_group_name_H-M   'P 1'
#
loop_
_entity.id
_entity.type
_entity.pdbx_description
1 polymer ?
#
loop_
_entity_poly.entity_id
_entity_poly.type
_entity_poly.pdbx_seq_one_letter_code
_entity_poly.pdbx_strand_id
1 'polypeptide(L)' 'MNTIRWNIAVSADTDRSLRLFLASQGGGRKGDLSRFIEEAVRARILELTAERAKAANEDVAETDLAAMVDEALEWARKR' A
#
# COMPACT_ATOMS: atom_id res chain seq x y z
N MET A 1 -17.81 8.71 2.12
CA MET A 1 -16.46 8.14 2.10
C MET A 1 -15.53 8.94 1.23
N ASN A 2 -14.40 9.30 1.77
CA ASN A 2 -13.44 10.12 1.03
C ASN A 2 -12.51 9.22 0.23
N THR A 3 -12.62 9.33 -1.08
CA THR A 3 -11.78 8.57 -1.99
C THR A 3 -10.93 9.55 -2.79
N ILE A 4 -9.64 9.30 -2.84
CA ILE A 4 -8.72 10.12 -3.60
C ILE A 4 -8.25 9.32 -4.80
N ARG A 5 -8.29 9.91 -5.97
CA ARG A 5 -7.83 9.27 -7.18
C ARG A 5 -6.38 9.66 -7.43
N TRP A 6 -5.56 8.65 -7.70
CA TRP A 6 -4.17 8.87 -8.03
C TRP A 6 -3.96 8.77 -9.52
N ASN A 7 -3.10 9.61 -10.01
CA ASN A 7 -2.65 9.56 -11.40
C ASN A 7 -1.15 9.36 -11.38
N ILE A 8 -0.72 8.11 -11.53
CA ILE A 8 0.69 7.75 -11.49
C ILE A 8 1.09 7.07 -12.78
N ALA A 9 2.37 7.22 -13.14
CA ALA A 9 2.92 6.55 -14.30
C ALA A 9 3.71 5.33 -13.85
N VAL A 10 3.51 4.22 -14.54
CA VAL A 10 4.26 2.99 -14.28
C VAL A 10 4.86 2.49 -15.59
N SER A 11 5.91 1.68 -15.49
CA SER A 11 6.51 1.11 -16.68
C SER A 11 5.56 0.09 -17.31
N ALA A 12 5.72 -0.13 -18.61
CA ALA A 12 4.93 -1.13 -19.32
C ALA A 12 5.15 -2.52 -18.73
N ASP A 13 6.35 -2.83 -18.30
CA ASP A 13 6.67 -4.13 -17.70
C ASP A 13 5.93 -4.32 -16.38
N THR A 14 5.88 -3.29 -15.56
CA THR A 14 5.15 -3.35 -14.29
C THR A 14 3.66 -3.53 -14.53
N ASP A 15 3.11 -2.78 -15.48
CA ASP A 15 1.69 -2.89 -15.82
C ASP A 15 1.35 -4.30 -16.28
N ARG A 16 2.16 -4.85 -17.16
CA ARG A 16 1.95 -6.21 -17.68
C ARG A 16 2.01 -7.26 -16.59
N SER A 17 3.02 -7.15 -15.72
CA SER A 17 3.20 -8.09 -14.61
C SER A 17 1.99 -8.06 -13.69
N LEU A 18 1.50 -6.88 -13.38
CA LEU A 18 0.34 -6.72 -12.51
C LEU A 18 -0.91 -7.34 -13.12
N ARG A 19 -1.15 -7.08 -14.40
CA ARG A 19 -2.34 -7.63 -15.07
C ARG A 19 -2.31 -9.14 -15.15
N LEU A 20 -1.13 -9.72 -15.43
CA LEU A 20 -0.97 -11.16 -15.46
C LEU A 20 -1.19 -11.78 -14.09
N PHE A 21 -0.66 -11.14 -13.06
CA PHE A 21 -0.83 -11.60 -11.69
C PHE A 21 -2.31 -11.61 -11.28
N LEU A 22 -3.00 -10.50 -11.50
CA LEU A 22 -4.41 -10.41 -11.16
C LEU A 22 -5.26 -11.41 -11.92
N ALA A 23 -4.96 -11.62 -13.20
CA ALA A 23 -5.66 -12.61 -14.01
C ALA A 23 -5.46 -14.01 -13.47
N SER A 24 -4.24 -14.34 -13.01
CA SER A 24 -3.94 -15.67 -12.50
C SER A 24 -4.68 -15.98 -11.20
N GLN A 25 -5.11 -14.94 -10.48
CA GLN A 25 -5.87 -15.11 -9.24
C GLN A 25 -7.38 -15.06 -9.46
N GLY A 26 -7.82 -15.10 -10.71
CA GLY A 26 -9.23 -14.97 -11.02
C GLY A 26 -9.74 -13.54 -10.89
N GLY A 27 -8.82 -12.59 -10.78
CA GLY A 27 -9.15 -11.18 -10.71
C GLY A 27 -9.55 -10.60 -12.03
N GLY A 28 -9.63 -9.31 -12.13
CA GLY A 28 -10.05 -8.60 -13.33
C GLY A 28 -11.39 -7.94 -13.16
N ARG A 29 -11.96 -8.02 -11.97
CA ARG A 29 -13.19 -7.33 -11.67
C ARG A 29 -12.89 -5.86 -11.42
N LYS A 30 -13.90 -5.03 -11.64
CA LYS A 30 -13.80 -3.62 -11.36
C LYS A 30 -13.50 -3.42 -9.87
N GLY A 31 -12.45 -2.70 -9.57
CA GLY A 31 -12.04 -2.44 -8.21
C GLY A 31 -10.94 -3.34 -7.68
N ASP A 32 -10.67 -4.47 -8.33
CA ASP A 32 -9.61 -5.38 -7.88
C ASP A 32 -8.24 -4.73 -7.97
N LEU A 33 -8.00 -3.96 -9.02
CA LEU A 33 -6.75 -3.25 -9.20
C LEU A 33 -6.54 -2.23 -8.07
N SER A 34 -7.56 -1.44 -7.78
CA SER A 34 -7.47 -0.43 -6.72
C SER A 34 -7.21 -1.06 -5.37
N ARG A 35 -7.89 -2.17 -5.08
CA ARG A 35 -7.70 -2.89 -3.83
C ARG A 35 -6.28 -3.44 -3.72
N PHE A 36 -5.80 -4.04 -4.79
CA PHE A 36 -4.44 -4.58 -4.81
C PHE A 36 -3.40 -3.50 -4.55
N ILE A 37 -3.55 -2.36 -5.23
CA ILE A 37 -2.62 -1.24 -5.07
C ILE A 37 -2.68 -0.68 -3.64
N GLU A 38 -3.86 -0.52 -3.10
CA GLU A 38 -4.00 -0.02 -1.73
C GLU A 38 -3.32 -0.94 -0.73
N GLU A 39 -3.51 -2.23 -0.85
CA GLU A 39 -2.88 -3.21 0.04
C GLU A 39 -1.36 -3.21 -0.14
N ALA A 40 -0.89 -3.12 -1.36
CA ALA A 40 0.54 -3.09 -1.65
C ALA A 40 1.20 -1.84 -1.06
N VAL A 41 0.54 -0.69 -1.19
CA VAL A 41 1.06 0.56 -0.64
C VAL A 41 1.12 0.49 0.88
N ARG A 42 0.08 0.01 1.52
CA ARG A 42 0.05 -0.13 2.98
C ARG A 42 1.16 -1.06 3.47
N ALA A 43 1.32 -2.19 2.81
CA ALA A 43 2.35 -3.15 3.17
C ALA A 43 3.75 -2.56 3.03
N ARG A 44 3.98 -1.81 1.96
CA ARG A 44 5.28 -1.20 1.73
C ARG A 44 5.59 -0.09 2.74
N ILE A 45 4.60 0.71 3.09
CA ILE A 45 4.77 1.75 4.11
C ILE A 45 5.14 1.11 5.45
N LEU A 46 4.43 0.05 5.82
CA LEU A 46 4.71 -0.66 7.06
C LEU A 46 6.13 -1.23 7.08
N GLU A 47 6.55 -1.84 5.99
CA GLU A 47 7.89 -2.39 5.84
C GLU A 47 8.96 -1.33 6.01
N LEU A 48 8.81 -0.20 5.32
CA LEU A 48 9.77 0.90 5.40
C LEU A 48 9.80 1.55 6.79
N THR A 49 8.64 1.65 7.42
CA THR A 49 8.55 2.21 8.76
C THR A 49 9.27 1.31 9.78
N ALA A 50 9.10 0.00 9.63
CA ALA A 50 9.78 -0.96 10.47
C ALA A 50 11.31 -0.89 10.31
N GLU A 51 11.77 -0.75 9.07
CA GLU A 51 13.19 -0.61 8.78
C GLU A 51 13.77 0.64 9.44
N ARG A 52 13.05 1.75 9.39
CA ARG A 52 13.47 3.00 10.01
C ARG A 52 13.55 2.87 11.53
N ALA A 53 12.57 2.21 12.13
CA ALA A 53 12.54 1.98 13.57
C ALA A 53 13.75 1.16 14.02
N LYS A 54 14.08 0.13 13.27
CA LYS A 54 15.25 -0.70 13.54
C LYS A 54 16.54 0.09 13.40
N ALA A 55 16.63 0.88 12.35
CA ALA A 55 17.82 1.71 12.11
C ALA A 55 18.04 2.75 13.22
N ALA A 56 16.96 3.24 13.80
CA ALA A 56 17.01 4.19 14.90
C ALA A 56 17.18 3.54 16.27
N ASN A 57 17.29 2.20 16.31
CA ASN A 57 17.38 1.43 17.54
C ASN A 57 16.17 1.62 18.45
N GLU A 58 15.01 1.86 17.85
CA GLU A 58 13.76 2.00 18.57
C GLU A 58 13.07 0.66 18.65
N ASP A 59 12.64 0.29 19.84
CA ASP A 59 11.92 -0.95 20.08
C ASP A 59 10.43 -0.68 19.92
N VAL A 60 9.95 -0.75 18.70
CA VAL A 60 8.54 -0.48 18.38
C VAL A 60 7.84 -1.79 18.05
N ALA A 61 6.74 -2.06 18.74
CA ALA A 61 5.96 -3.26 18.49
C ALA A 61 5.28 -3.18 17.11
N GLU A 62 5.11 -4.32 16.46
CA GLU A 62 4.50 -4.41 15.13
C GLU A 62 3.08 -3.82 15.13
N THR A 63 2.32 -4.08 16.20
CA THR A 63 0.97 -3.52 16.33
C THR A 63 0.99 -2.00 16.39
N ASP A 64 2.00 -1.42 17.03
CA ASP A 64 2.16 0.03 17.12
C ASP A 64 2.50 0.62 15.76
N LEU A 65 3.35 -0.08 15.00
CA LEU A 65 3.69 0.34 13.64
C LEU A 65 2.47 0.33 12.73
N ALA A 66 1.64 -0.72 12.84
CA ALA A 66 0.42 -0.80 12.04
C ALA A 66 -0.53 0.34 12.37
N ALA A 67 -0.67 0.66 13.67
CA ALA A 67 -1.52 1.77 14.10
C ALA A 67 -1.01 3.10 13.57
N MET A 68 0.31 3.31 13.59
CA MET A 68 0.93 4.53 13.07
C MET A 68 0.67 4.68 11.57
N VAL A 69 0.79 3.60 10.82
CA VAL A 69 0.53 3.62 9.38
C VAL A 69 -0.93 3.94 9.10
N ASP A 70 -1.84 3.30 9.83
CA ASP A 70 -3.28 3.53 9.66
C ASP A 70 -3.64 4.98 9.98
N GLU A 71 -3.06 5.53 11.04
CA GLU A 71 -3.27 6.91 11.42
C GLU A 71 -2.79 7.88 10.33
N ALA A 72 -1.62 7.62 9.80
CA ALA A 72 -1.06 8.44 8.73
C ALA A 72 -1.92 8.39 7.47
N LEU A 73 -2.40 7.21 7.12
CA LEU A 73 -3.27 7.04 5.96
C LEU A 73 -4.61 7.75 6.16
N GLU A 74 -5.16 7.66 7.37
CA GLU A 74 -6.40 8.35 7.69
C GLU A 74 -6.24 9.85 7.62
N TRP A 75 -5.15 10.36 8.14
CA TRP A 75 -4.84 11.78 8.09
C TRP A 75 -4.75 12.25 6.63
N ALA A 76 -4.11 11.49 5.78
CA ALA A 76 -4.00 11.82 4.36
C ALA A 76 -5.35 11.83 3.67
N ARG A 77 -6.25 10.95 4.08
CA ARG A 77 -7.60 10.90 3.50
C ARG A 77 -8.45 12.11 3.85
N LYS A 78 -8.17 12.73 4.98
CA LYS A 78 -8.95 13.87 5.46
C LYS A 78 -8.50 15.20 4.87
N ARG A 79 -7.46 15.22 4.09
CA ARG A 79 -6.92 16.45 3.49
C ARG A 79 -7.63 16.85 2.21
#